data_b2e1878c9aebcdbbc08ad137c19b54c8
#
_entry.id   b2e1878c9aebcdbbc08ad137c19b54c8
#
_cell.length_a   1.000
_cell.length_b   1.000
_cell.length_c   1.000
_cell.angle_alpha   90.00
_cell.angle_beta   90.00
_cell.angle_gamma   90.00
#
_symmetry.space_group_name_H-M   'P 1'
#
loop_
_entity.id
_entity.type
_entity.pdbx_description
1 polymer ?
#
loop_
_entity_poly.entity_id
_entity_poly.type
_entity_poly.pdbx_seq_one_letter_code
_entity_poly.pdbx_strand_id
1 'polypeptide(L)'
;MVVKIGSARIDERGKISGGKAGDQTGKEVGTQNYYVHSKGWRVLRPNNPEQAAKIAKCMQMACDNNNIGYDQVQRNTLYNASKPYGFNVSKVVVKTETDCSALVRVCCAYAGINAKDFNTSSQASALLATGAFTELKESKYTSGSSYLRAGDILVTKTKGHTVVVLTNGSKAGEAVVAPTKHNLGDRILKNGMEGDDVKELQTMLIQAGYNLGDWGADGDFGDATEIGIRNFQKKMRLEVDGQVGPKTLAALEEVLADKPAINLQQVKIINGNCYIRPEPNTSGKPLGTAKKNQVFNYGGDTSENGWNRIEYETNQFGWVSGKYSEKF
;
A
#
# COMPACT_ATOMS: atom_id res chain seq x y z
N MET A 1 23.31 -4.33 -9.43
CA MET A 1 23.51 -2.91 -9.02
C MET A 1 22.56 -2.63 -7.87
N VAL A 2 23.02 -1.88 -6.85
CA VAL A 2 22.16 -1.47 -5.73
C VAL A 2 21.32 -0.27 -6.16
N VAL A 3 20.00 -0.36 -5.98
CA VAL A 3 19.09 0.75 -6.29
C VAL A 3 19.35 1.93 -5.33
N LYS A 4 19.48 3.12 -5.88
CA LYS A 4 19.60 4.38 -5.14
C LYS A 4 18.26 5.06 -5.03
N ILE A 5 18.02 5.69 -3.87
CA ILE A 5 16.84 6.52 -3.59
C ILE A 5 17.29 7.88 -3.05
N GLY A 6 16.48 8.91 -3.27
CA GLY A 6 16.68 10.26 -2.75
C GLY A 6 15.52 10.71 -1.88
N SER A 7 15.80 11.50 -0.86
CA SER A 7 14.78 12.08 0.03
C SER A 7 15.33 13.19 0.92
N ALA A 8 14.44 14.05 1.42
CA ALA A 8 14.70 14.87 2.60
C ALA A 8 14.40 14.05 3.87
N ARG A 9 15.24 14.12 4.90
CA ARG A 9 15.26 13.16 6.00
C ARG A 9 15.10 13.77 7.39
N ILE A 10 16.02 14.62 7.80
CA ILE A 10 16.08 15.18 9.14
C ILE A 10 17.08 16.34 9.16
N ASP A 11 16.92 17.32 10.09
CA ASP A 11 17.80 18.48 10.19
C ASP A 11 19.21 18.13 10.78
N GLU A 12 20.10 19.10 10.82
CA GLU A 12 21.47 18.98 11.31
C GLU A 12 21.57 18.51 12.76
N ARG A 13 20.48 18.67 13.53
CA ARG A 13 20.39 18.31 14.95
C ARG A 13 19.70 16.96 15.18
N GLY A 14 19.31 16.26 14.12
CA GLY A 14 18.49 15.05 14.22
C GLY A 14 17.06 15.33 14.70
N LYS A 15 16.51 16.53 14.40
CA LYS A 15 15.15 16.94 14.72
C LYS A 15 14.32 17.12 13.44
N ILE A 16 13.00 17.19 13.60
CA ILE A 16 12.08 17.33 12.48
C ILE A 16 11.76 18.79 12.12
N SER A 17 12.18 19.74 12.94
CA SER A 17 11.95 21.17 12.72
C SER A 17 12.84 22.07 13.56
N GLY A 18 12.97 23.35 13.13
CA GLY A 18 13.67 24.40 13.85
C GLY A 18 15.18 24.40 13.64
N GLY A 19 15.71 23.70 12.63
CA GLY A 19 17.09 23.77 12.18
C GLY A 19 17.45 25.08 11.49
N LYS A 20 18.66 25.18 10.98
CA LYS A 20 19.12 26.29 10.16
C LYS A 20 18.73 26.04 8.70
N ALA A 21 18.25 27.06 8.01
CA ALA A 21 17.86 26.96 6.62
C ALA A 21 19.04 26.50 5.71
N GLY A 22 18.74 25.60 4.81
CA GLY A 22 19.69 24.91 3.94
C GLY A 22 20.40 23.74 4.60
N ASP A 23 20.89 22.81 3.82
CA ASP A 23 21.59 21.61 4.34
C ASP A 23 22.91 22.02 5.02
N GLN A 24 23.00 21.78 6.33
CA GLN A 24 24.18 22.10 7.13
C GLN A 24 25.16 20.92 7.21
N THR A 25 24.72 19.73 6.83
CA THR A 25 25.48 18.47 7.02
C THR A 25 25.85 17.79 5.72
N GLY A 26 25.24 18.19 4.58
CA GLY A 26 25.28 17.48 3.30
C GLY A 26 24.49 16.17 3.34
N LYS A 27 23.57 16.01 4.34
CA LYS A 27 22.81 14.77 4.56
C LYS A 27 21.34 14.98 4.85
N GLU A 28 20.88 16.21 5.01
CA GLU A 28 19.49 16.53 5.31
C GLU A 28 18.60 16.20 4.11
N VAL A 29 19.09 16.55 2.91
CA VAL A 29 18.52 16.12 1.63
C VAL A 29 19.61 15.35 0.88
N GLY A 30 19.37 14.07 0.60
CA GLY A 30 20.47 13.30 0.01
C GLY A 30 20.06 11.91 -0.44
N THR A 31 21.02 11.22 -1.06
CA THR A 31 20.86 9.88 -1.60
C THR A 31 21.25 8.80 -0.61
N GLN A 32 20.67 7.62 -0.76
CA GLN A 32 21.06 6.41 -0.02
C GLN A 32 20.73 5.16 -0.83
N ASN A 33 21.18 4.01 -0.34
CA ASN A 33 20.77 2.73 -0.89
C ASN A 33 19.29 2.47 -0.54
N TYR A 34 18.57 1.80 -1.45
CA TYR A 34 17.23 1.31 -1.16
C TYR A 34 17.25 0.40 0.10
N TYR A 35 16.18 0.48 0.86
CA TYR A 35 15.91 -0.38 2.00
C TYR A 35 14.40 -0.67 2.10
N VAL A 36 14.05 -1.79 2.71
CA VAL A 36 12.65 -2.08 3.04
C VAL A 36 12.30 -1.37 4.33
N HIS A 37 11.36 -0.44 4.26
CA HIS A 37 10.92 0.31 5.43
C HIS A 37 10.07 -0.56 6.35
N SER A 38 10.21 -0.45 7.67
CA SER A 38 9.45 -1.23 8.66
C SER A 38 7.92 -1.07 8.56
N LYS A 39 7.45 0.08 8.07
CA LYS A 39 6.03 0.35 7.78
C LYS A 39 5.59 -0.12 6.39
N GLY A 40 6.46 -0.81 5.63
CA GLY A 40 6.23 -1.19 4.24
C GLY A 40 6.13 0.00 3.28
N TRP A 41 6.32 -0.26 1.99
CA TRP A 41 6.22 0.72 0.92
C TRP A 41 4.91 0.56 0.14
N ARG A 42 4.29 1.67 -0.22
CA ARG A 42 3.39 1.82 -1.37
C ARG A 42 4.23 2.39 -2.49
N VAL A 43 4.11 1.84 -3.69
CA VAL A 43 4.91 2.23 -4.86
C VAL A 43 3.99 2.90 -5.88
N LEU A 44 4.28 4.16 -6.19
CA LEU A 44 3.54 4.95 -7.17
C LEU A 44 4.44 5.20 -8.37
N ARG A 45 4.10 4.62 -9.51
CA ARG A 45 4.84 4.76 -10.78
C ARG A 45 4.18 5.83 -11.65
N PRO A 46 4.94 6.82 -12.15
CA PRO A 46 4.43 7.73 -13.17
C PRO A 46 4.04 6.97 -14.44
N ASN A 47 2.86 7.29 -15.01
CA ASN A 47 2.36 6.64 -16.23
C ASN A 47 3.16 7.06 -17.48
N ASN A 48 3.78 8.25 -17.44
CA ASN A 48 4.61 8.78 -18.52
C ASN A 48 6.11 8.64 -18.18
N PRO A 49 6.91 7.91 -18.99
CA PRO A 49 8.34 7.73 -18.75
C PRO A 49 9.15 9.04 -18.69
N GLU A 50 8.76 10.07 -19.44
CA GLU A 50 9.45 11.36 -19.40
C GLU A 50 9.20 12.08 -18.07
N GLN A 51 7.98 11.98 -17.53
CA GLN A 51 7.67 12.50 -16.21
C GLN A 51 8.44 11.75 -15.13
N ALA A 52 8.56 10.43 -15.24
CA ALA A 52 9.36 9.62 -14.33
C ALA A 52 10.85 10.07 -14.33
N ALA A 53 11.42 10.26 -15.51
CA ALA A 53 12.80 10.75 -15.66
C ALA A 53 12.99 12.14 -15.05
N LYS A 54 12.02 13.06 -15.24
CA LYS A 54 12.03 14.39 -14.63
C LYS A 54 11.92 14.35 -13.11
N ILE A 55 11.08 13.48 -12.56
CA ILE A 55 10.94 13.31 -11.10
C ILE A 55 12.28 12.83 -10.50
N ALA A 56 12.89 11.78 -11.08
CA ALA A 56 14.19 11.28 -10.62
C ALA A 56 15.29 12.36 -10.74
N LYS A 57 15.32 13.07 -11.87
CA LYS A 57 16.29 14.17 -12.10
C LYS A 57 16.12 15.30 -11.09
N CYS A 58 14.89 15.73 -10.80
CA CYS A 58 14.62 16.78 -9.83
C CYS A 58 15.07 16.35 -8.42
N MET A 59 14.75 15.13 -8.01
CA MET A 59 15.20 14.60 -6.72
C MET A 59 16.74 14.55 -6.64
N GLN A 60 17.43 14.11 -7.70
CA GLN A 60 18.89 14.12 -7.72
C GLN A 60 19.44 15.54 -7.58
N MET A 61 18.92 16.50 -8.37
CA MET A 61 19.31 17.91 -8.27
C MET A 61 19.07 18.50 -6.86
N ALA A 62 17.99 18.07 -6.17
CA ALA A 62 17.74 18.49 -4.80
C ALA A 62 18.77 17.90 -3.83
N CYS A 63 19.11 16.62 -4.00
CA CYS A 63 20.13 15.95 -3.20
C CYS A 63 21.54 16.55 -3.38
N ASP A 64 21.81 17.19 -4.54
CA ASP A 64 23.08 17.79 -4.87
C ASP A 64 23.16 19.29 -4.50
N ASN A 65 22.06 19.88 -4.00
CA ASN A 65 21.96 21.30 -3.67
C ASN A 65 21.92 21.59 -2.17
N ASN A 66 23.05 21.94 -1.58
CA ASN A 66 23.18 22.25 -0.15
C ASN A 66 22.44 23.53 0.30
N ASN A 67 21.76 24.25 -0.60
CA ASN A 67 20.85 25.32 -0.21
C ASN A 67 19.49 24.78 0.24
N ILE A 68 19.24 23.47 0.13
CA ILE A 68 17.97 22.82 0.48
C ILE A 68 18.17 22.00 1.75
N GLY A 69 17.60 22.43 2.87
CA GLY A 69 17.63 21.72 4.14
C GLY A 69 16.29 21.07 4.49
N TYR A 70 16.21 20.55 5.72
CA TYR A 70 15.05 19.82 6.20
C TYR A 70 14.34 20.54 7.34
N ASP A 71 13.05 20.91 7.14
CA ASP A 71 12.17 21.39 8.21
C ASP A 71 10.71 21.09 7.89
N GLN A 72 9.96 20.48 8.84
CA GLN A 72 8.53 20.17 8.64
C GLN A 72 7.62 21.39 8.79
N VAL A 73 8.03 22.42 9.53
CA VAL A 73 7.24 23.64 9.71
C VAL A 73 7.42 24.57 8.51
N GLN A 74 8.67 24.69 8.02
CA GLN A 74 9.01 25.54 6.88
C GLN A 74 9.05 24.78 5.54
N ARG A 75 8.42 23.65 5.47
CA ARG A 75 8.47 22.65 4.38
C ARG A 75 8.17 23.17 2.98
N ASN A 76 7.48 24.28 2.85
CA ASN A 76 7.06 24.85 1.56
C ASN A 76 7.98 25.97 1.06
N THR A 77 9.06 26.34 1.77
CA THR A 77 9.95 27.41 1.33
C THR A 77 10.68 27.03 0.04
N LEU A 78 11.10 25.76 -0.12
CA LEU A 78 11.65 25.24 -1.38
C LEU A 78 10.64 25.32 -2.53
N TYR A 79 9.38 24.94 -2.31
CA TYR A 79 8.33 25.01 -3.33
C TYR A 79 8.18 26.43 -3.86
N ASN A 80 8.13 27.42 -2.96
CA ASN A 80 7.99 28.81 -3.32
C ASN A 80 9.23 29.37 -4.05
N ALA A 81 10.43 29.04 -3.55
CA ALA A 81 11.70 29.48 -4.13
C ALA A 81 11.96 28.89 -5.51
N SER A 82 11.55 27.65 -5.77
CA SER A 82 11.76 26.99 -7.07
C SER A 82 10.71 27.32 -8.13
N LYS A 83 9.52 27.79 -7.72
CA LYS A 83 8.40 28.10 -8.62
C LYS A 83 8.75 29.09 -9.76
N PRO A 84 9.49 30.21 -9.55
CA PRO A 84 9.89 31.11 -10.63
C PRO A 84 10.80 30.47 -11.69
N TYR A 85 11.43 29.36 -11.34
CA TYR A 85 12.34 28.61 -12.22
C TYR A 85 11.69 27.34 -12.81
N GLY A 86 10.35 27.28 -12.83
CA GLY A 86 9.63 26.07 -13.27
C GLY A 86 9.94 24.85 -12.42
N PHE A 87 10.13 25.06 -11.12
CA PHE A 87 10.49 24.06 -10.11
C PHE A 87 11.85 23.39 -10.35
N ASN A 88 12.74 24.02 -11.13
CA ASN A 88 14.11 23.56 -11.27
C ASN A 88 14.93 23.92 -10.01
N VAL A 89 15.06 22.94 -9.14
CA VAL A 89 15.71 23.11 -7.81
C VAL A 89 17.22 23.37 -7.91
N SER A 90 17.88 23.05 -9.03
CA SER A 90 19.30 23.38 -9.23
C SER A 90 19.55 24.89 -9.35
N LYS A 91 18.51 25.68 -9.65
CA LYS A 91 18.58 27.16 -9.73
C LYS A 91 18.26 27.85 -8.41
N VAL A 92 17.95 27.11 -7.35
CA VAL A 92 17.70 27.69 -6.02
C VAL A 92 19.04 27.94 -5.34
N VAL A 93 19.38 29.22 -5.20
CA VAL A 93 20.64 29.69 -4.59
C VAL A 93 20.44 30.26 -3.20
N VAL A 94 19.19 30.44 -2.77
CA VAL A 94 18.84 30.89 -1.44
C VAL A 94 18.62 29.69 -0.50
N LYS A 95 18.92 29.88 0.77
CA LYS A 95 18.68 28.81 1.77
C LYS A 95 17.18 28.60 1.93
N THR A 96 16.76 27.35 1.76
CA THR A 96 15.36 26.91 1.80
C THR A 96 15.21 25.61 2.58
N GLU A 97 13.96 25.29 2.91
CA GLU A 97 13.59 24.11 3.66
C GLU A 97 12.51 23.30 2.93
N THR A 98 12.55 22.01 3.15
CA THR A 98 11.53 21.07 2.69
C THR A 98 11.37 19.90 3.68
N ASP A 99 10.25 19.18 3.64
CA ASP A 99 10.16 17.84 4.21
C ASP A 99 10.15 16.79 3.09
N CYS A 100 10.13 15.51 3.44
CA CYS A 100 10.16 14.43 2.46
C CYS A 100 9.00 14.51 1.47
N SER A 101 7.79 14.84 1.92
CA SER A 101 6.59 14.90 1.08
C SER A 101 6.52 16.20 0.26
N ALA A 102 6.92 17.33 0.82
CA ALA A 102 6.99 18.58 0.08
C ALA A 102 8.03 18.53 -1.05
N LEU A 103 9.18 17.88 -0.82
CA LEU A 103 10.17 17.66 -1.88
C LEU A 103 9.63 16.79 -3.02
N VAL A 104 8.90 15.71 -2.71
CA VAL A 104 8.22 14.91 -3.75
C VAL A 104 7.23 15.77 -4.54
N ARG A 105 6.48 16.67 -3.88
CA ARG A 105 5.58 17.60 -4.57
C ARG A 105 6.33 18.52 -5.53
N VAL A 106 7.49 19.04 -5.14
CA VAL A 106 8.37 19.86 -6.03
C VAL A 106 8.82 19.05 -7.22
N CYS A 107 9.27 17.79 -7.02
CA CYS A 107 9.67 16.91 -8.11
C CYS A 107 8.52 16.63 -9.10
N CYS A 108 7.31 16.42 -8.58
CA CYS A 108 6.11 16.28 -9.42
C CYS A 108 5.81 17.56 -10.23
N ALA A 109 5.89 18.72 -9.58
CA ALA A 109 5.67 20.01 -10.25
C ALA A 109 6.71 20.26 -11.35
N TYR A 110 7.99 19.93 -11.12
CA TYR A 110 9.03 19.98 -12.13
C TYR A 110 8.76 19.06 -13.34
N ALA A 111 8.11 17.93 -13.10
CA ALA A 111 7.68 17.02 -14.16
C ALA A 111 6.37 17.45 -14.84
N GLY A 112 5.80 18.59 -14.48
CA GLY A 112 4.53 19.09 -15.03
C GLY A 112 3.29 18.43 -14.41
N ILE A 113 3.44 17.76 -13.25
CA ILE A 113 2.33 17.14 -12.54
C ILE A 113 1.90 18.05 -11.39
N ASN A 114 0.70 18.62 -11.52
CA ASN A 114 0.16 19.57 -10.55
C ASN A 114 -0.64 18.84 -9.45
N ALA A 115 0.01 18.52 -8.34
CA ALA A 115 -0.62 17.92 -7.18
C ALA A 115 -0.90 18.98 -6.10
N LYS A 116 -2.04 18.85 -5.40
CA LYS A 116 -2.33 19.65 -4.19
C LYS A 116 -1.27 19.39 -3.13
N ASP A 117 -1.17 20.27 -2.13
CA ASP A 117 -0.27 20.01 -0.98
C ASP A 117 -0.72 18.75 -0.21
N PHE A 118 0.26 17.96 0.20
CA PHE A 118 0.05 16.70 0.91
C PHE A 118 1.16 16.45 1.93
N ASN A 119 0.88 15.62 2.90
CA ASN A 119 1.87 14.97 3.75
C ASN A 119 1.90 13.46 3.44
N THR A 120 2.76 12.70 4.09
CA THR A 120 2.91 11.25 3.80
C THR A 120 1.65 10.41 4.03
N SER A 121 0.68 10.87 4.84
CA SER A 121 -0.59 10.14 5.03
C SER A 121 -1.59 10.35 3.88
N SER A 122 -1.52 11.49 3.19
CA SER A 122 -2.42 11.82 2.06
C SER A 122 -1.73 11.76 0.70
N GLN A 123 -0.40 11.56 0.65
CA GLN A 123 0.40 11.62 -0.56
C GLN A 123 -0.08 10.68 -1.65
N ALA A 124 -0.29 9.40 -1.31
CA ALA A 124 -0.67 8.42 -2.32
C ALA A 124 -2.01 8.76 -2.98
N SER A 125 -3.03 9.12 -2.19
CA SER A 125 -4.33 9.53 -2.73
C SER A 125 -4.24 10.82 -3.53
N ALA A 126 -3.43 11.80 -3.09
CA ALA A 126 -3.24 13.06 -3.80
C ALA A 126 -2.53 12.84 -5.16
N LEU A 127 -1.53 11.98 -5.23
CA LEU A 127 -0.83 11.66 -6.47
C LEU A 127 -1.70 10.83 -7.43
N LEU A 128 -2.42 9.83 -6.94
CA LEU A 128 -3.34 9.04 -7.75
C LEU A 128 -4.48 9.89 -8.32
N ALA A 129 -4.99 10.86 -7.55
CA ALA A 129 -6.04 11.78 -8.00
C ALA A 129 -5.60 12.69 -9.17
N THR A 130 -4.29 12.83 -9.44
CA THR A 130 -3.80 13.55 -10.63
C THR A 130 -3.99 12.78 -11.94
N GLY A 131 -4.26 11.47 -11.87
CA GLY A 131 -4.30 10.58 -13.04
C GLY A 131 -2.92 10.27 -13.64
N ALA A 132 -1.84 10.85 -13.10
CA ALA A 132 -0.47 10.70 -13.62
C ALA A 132 0.28 9.48 -13.06
N PHE A 133 -0.30 8.77 -12.10
CA PHE A 133 0.35 7.65 -11.42
C PHE A 133 -0.52 6.40 -11.39
N THR A 134 0.15 5.26 -11.44
CA THR A 134 -0.41 3.94 -11.11
C THR A 134 0.24 3.43 -9.81
N GLU A 135 -0.55 2.89 -8.90
CA GLU A 135 -0.05 2.22 -7.71
C GLU A 135 0.30 0.77 -8.04
N LEU A 136 1.55 0.38 -7.77
CA LEU A 136 2.06 -0.98 -7.95
C LEU A 136 1.96 -1.71 -6.61
N LYS A 137 1.02 -2.65 -6.48
CA LYS A 137 0.70 -3.31 -5.21
C LYS A 137 1.39 -4.65 -5.03
N GLU A 138 1.88 -5.24 -6.12
CA GLU A 138 2.50 -6.57 -6.12
C GLU A 138 3.78 -6.58 -5.27
N SER A 139 4.05 -7.69 -4.59
CA SER A 139 5.20 -7.84 -3.67
C SER A 139 6.54 -7.59 -4.36
N LYS A 140 6.67 -7.97 -5.63
CA LYS A 140 7.90 -7.70 -6.42
C LYS A 140 8.29 -6.23 -6.47
N TYR A 141 7.34 -5.29 -6.29
CA TYR A 141 7.60 -3.86 -6.20
C TYR A 141 7.72 -3.36 -4.76
N THR A 142 7.00 -3.99 -3.81
CA THR A 142 6.86 -3.47 -2.44
C THR A 142 7.83 -4.09 -1.45
N SER A 143 8.34 -5.30 -1.70
CA SER A 143 9.26 -6.04 -0.81
C SER A 143 10.70 -6.08 -1.29
N GLY A 144 11.01 -5.48 -2.45
CA GLY A 144 12.36 -5.43 -2.99
C GLY A 144 12.54 -4.31 -3.99
N SER A 145 13.77 -4.17 -4.53
CA SER A 145 14.09 -3.09 -5.47
C SER A 145 14.31 -3.54 -6.90
N SER A 146 14.30 -4.84 -7.18
CA SER A 146 14.68 -5.36 -8.50
C SER A 146 13.83 -4.84 -9.65
N TYR A 147 12.55 -4.59 -9.42
CA TYR A 147 11.58 -4.12 -10.42
C TYR A 147 11.28 -2.62 -10.34
N LEU A 148 11.90 -1.90 -9.39
CA LEU A 148 11.72 -0.46 -9.28
C LEU A 148 12.40 0.27 -10.44
N ARG A 149 11.81 1.38 -10.86
CA ARG A 149 12.32 2.24 -11.93
C ARG A 149 12.66 3.63 -11.39
N ALA A 150 13.63 4.28 -11.99
CA ALA A 150 13.90 5.68 -11.70
C ALA A 150 12.63 6.52 -11.91
N GLY A 151 12.29 7.35 -10.94
CA GLY A 151 11.04 8.12 -10.89
C GLY A 151 9.89 7.45 -10.12
N ASP A 152 10.00 6.17 -9.76
CA ASP A 152 9.02 5.58 -8.82
C ASP A 152 9.07 6.33 -7.49
N ILE A 153 7.90 6.64 -6.95
CA ILE A 153 7.74 7.30 -5.65
C ILE A 153 7.30 6.24 -4.64
N LEU A 154 8.08 6.08 -3.58
CA LEU A 154 7.76 5.17 -2.49
C LEU A 154 7.29 5.97 -1.29
N VAL A 155 6.12 5.65 -0.76
CA VAL A 155 5.58 6.25 0.47
C VAL A 155 5.18 5.14 1.44
N THR A 156 5.44 5.34 2.72
CA THR A 156 5.09 4.36 3.75
C THR A 156 3.57 4.14 3.83
N LYS A 157 3.14 2.91 4.10
CA LYS A 157 1.72 2.51 4.18
C LYS A 157 0.94 3.30 5.24
N THR A 158 1.61 3.71 6.31
CA THR A 158 1.10 4.63 7.32
C THR A 158 1.94 5.90 7.34
N LYS A 159 1.48 6.98 8.00
CA LYS A 159 2.23 8.23 8.11
C LYS A 159 3.70 7.95 8.55
N GLY A 160 4.67 8.44 7.77
CA GLY A 160 6.09 8.19 8.05
C GLY A 160 7.00 8.90 7.08
N HIS A 161 7.40 8.24 6.00
CA HIS A 161 8.45 8.71 5.10
C HIS A 161 8.09 8.49 3.62
N THR A 162 8.75 9.24 2.73
CA THR A 162 8.66 9.06 1.29
C THR A 162 10.01 9.32 0.63
N VAL A 163 10.27 8.59 -0.45
CA VAL A 163 11.51 8.66 -1.23
C VAL A 163 11.20 8.55 -2.73
N VAL A 164 12.13 9.00 -3.56
CA VAL A 164 12.10 8.79 -5.02
C VAL A 164 13.22 7.84 -5.41
N VAL A 165 12.92 6.87 -6.26
CA VAL A 165 13.90 5.96 -6.85
C VAL A 165 14.72 6.72 -7.90
N LEU A 166 16.06 6.65 -7.79
CA LEU A 166 16.99 7.36 -8.68
C LEU A 166 17.61 6.46 -9.74
N THR A 167 17.75 5.17 -9.45
CA THR A 167 18.34 4.21 -10.40
C THR A 167 17.46 2.99 -10.56
N ASN A 168 17.48 2.42 -11.76
CA ASN A 168 16.69 1.23 -12.07
C ASN A 168 17.17 0.00 -11.30
N GLY A 169 16.23 -0.83 -10.88
CA GLY A 169 16.50 -2.19 -10.41
C GLY A 169 16.95 -3.11 -11.55
N SER A 170 17.53 -4.24 -11.19
CA SER A 170 18.12 -5.19 -12.15
C SER A 170 17.10 -5.76 -13.15
N LYS A 171 15.83 -5.79 -12.79
CA LYS A 171 14.69 -6.27 -13.60
C LYS A 171 13.72 -5.16 -14.02
N ALA A 172 14.12 -3.92 -13.89
CA ALA A 172 13.26 -2.76 -14.20
C ALA A 172 12.85 -2.67 -15.69
N GLY A 173 13.65 -3.23 -16.60
CA GLY A 173 13.38 -3.29 -18.04
C GLY A 173 12.63 -4.55 -18.49
N GLU A 174 12.47 -5.54 -17.61
CA GLU A 174 11.65 -6.69 -17.96
C GLU A 174 10.22 -6.23 -18.20
N ALA A 175 9.69 -6.52 -19.38
CA ALA A 175 8.27 -6.34 -19.65
C ALA A 175 7.53 -7.10 -18.55
N VAL A 176 6.66 -6.40 -17.81
CA VAL A 176 5.67 -7.10 -17.01
C VAL A 176 4.81 -7.81 -18.06
N VAL A 177 5.05 -9.09 -18.27
CA VAL A 177 4.09 -9.95 -18.95
C VAL A 177 2.83 -9.74 -18.11
N ALA A 178 1.78 -9.19 -18.72
CA ALA A 178 0.49 -9.13 -18.06
C ALA A 178 0.27 -10.52 -17.45
N PRO A 179 -0.12 -10.65 -16.18
CA PRO A 179 -0.25 -11.94 -15.57
C PRO A 179 -1.08 -12.79 -16.51
N THR A 180 -0.49 -13.88 -17.02
CA THR A 180 -1.26 -14.86 -17.80
C THR A 180 -2.37 -15.25 -16.86
N LYS A 181 -3.62 -15.02 -17.28
CA LYS A 181 -4.76 -15.40 -16.47
C LYS A 181 -4.71 -16.91 -16.29
N HIS A 182 -4.26 -17.34 -15.14
CA HIS A 182 -4.29 -18.74 -14.74
C HIS A 182 -5.59 -18.98 -13.98
N ASN A 183 -6.26 -20.07 -14.28
CA ASN A 183 -7.31 -20.55 -13.41
C ASN A 183 -6.67 -21.35 -12.27
N LEU A 184 -7.35 -21.39 -11.14
CA LEU A 184 -6.87 -22.20 -10.00
C LEU A 184 -6.79 -23.67 -10.41
N GLY A 185 -5.62 -24.28 -10.20
CA GLY A 185 -5.32 -25.65 -10.65
C GLY A 185 -4.47 -25.76 -11.92
N ASP A 186 -4.32 -24.69 -12.71
CA ASP A 186 -3.50 -24.71 -13.93
C ASP A 186 -2.01 -24.86 -13.65
N ARG A 187 -1.57 -24.49 -12.43
CA ARG A 187 -0.18 -24.55 -11.99
C ARG A 187 -0.08 -24.83 -10.49
N ILE A 188 1.07 -25.35 -10.05
CA ILE A 188 1.37 -25.48 -8.62
C ILE A 188 1.64 -24.08 -8.05
N LEU A 189 0.86 -23.67 -7.03
CA LEU A 189 1.04 -22.38 -6.37
C LEU A 189 2.00 -22.51 -5.18
N LYS A 190 2.89 -21.54 -5.02
CA LYS A 190 3.88 -21.47 -3.92
C LYS A 190 4.29 -20.03 -3.64
N ASN A 191 4.97 -19.82 -2.53
CA ASN A 191 5.47 -18.49 -2.11
C ASN A 191 6.25 -17.78 -3.24
N GLY A 192 5.95 -16.50 -3.41
CA GLY A 192 6.49 -15.63 -4.45
C GLY A 192 5.69 -15.62 -5.76
N MET A 193 4.59 -16.35 -5.85
CA MET A 193 3.68 -16.32 -7.00
C MET A 193 2.54 -15.32 -6.79
N GLU A 194 2.03 -14.78 -7.90
CA GLU A 194 0.94 -13.79 -7.91
C GLU A 194 -0.08 -14.16 -9.00
N GLY A 195 -1.33 -13.73 -8.81
CA GLY A 195 -2.38 -13.87 -9.81
C GLY A 195 -3.78 -13.98 -9.24
N ASP A 196 -4.77 -14.03 -10.16
CA ASP A 196 -6.17 -14.25 -9.79
C ASP A 196 -6.37 -15.64 -9.18
N ASP A 197 -5.62 -16.65 -9.63
CA ASP A 197 -5.60 -18.00 -9.09
C ASP A 197 -5.08 -18.04 -7.65
N VAL A 198 -4.07 -17.22 -7.31
CA VAL A 198 -3.59 -17.05 -5.93
C VAL A 198 -4.66 -16.40 -5.08
N LYS A 199 -5.31 -15.36 -5.59
CA LYS A 199 -6.40 -14.68 -4.89
C LYS A 199 -7.59 -15.61 -4.62
N GLU A 200 -7.94 -16.44 -5.58
CA GLU A 200 -8.98 -17.46 -5.44
C GLU A 200 -8.60 -18.49 -4.36
N LEU A 201 -7.37 -19.00 -4.38
CA LEU A 201 -6.83 -19.89 -3.34
C LEU A 201 -6.89 -19.26 -1.94
N GLN A 202 -6.45 -18.00 -1.82
CA GLN A 202 -6.49 -17.27 -0.54
C GLN A 202 -7.93 -17.11 -0.03
N THR A 203 -8.85 -16.84 -0.93
CA THR A 203 -10.29 -16.80 -0.61
C THR A 203 -10.77 -18.13 -0.06
N MET A 204 -10.41 -19.24 -0.70
CA MET A 204 -10.75 -20.58 -0.23
C MET A 204 -10.14 -20.92 1.14
N LEU A 205 -8.90 -20.51 1.40
CA LEU A 205 -8.26 -20.67 2.70
C LEU A 205 -8.96 -19.90 3.81
N ILE A 206 -9.35 -18.65 3.54
CA ILE A 206 -10.13 -17.82 4.48
C ILE A 206 -11.49 -18.50 4.75
N GLN A 207 -12.15 -19.00 3.72
CA GLN A 207 -13.39 -19.77 3.85
C GLN A 207 -13.21 -21.06 4.67
N ALA A 208 -12.05 -21.70 4.52
CA ALA A 208 -11.68 -22.87 5.32
C ALA A 208 -11.36 -22.52 6.79
N GLY A 209 -11.27 -21.22 7.15
CA GLY A 209 -11.02 -20.73 8.50
C GLY A 209 -9.56 -20.41 8.80
N TYR A 210 -8.72 -20.19 7.78
CA TYR A 210 -7.33 -19.80 7.95
C TYR A 210 -7.19 -18.28 7.87
N ASN A 211 -6.48 -17.70 8.84
CA ASN A 211 -6.17 -16.28 8.85
C ASN A 211 -4.90 -16.02 8.02
N LEU A 212 -5.02 -15.16 7.02
CA LEU A 212 -3.91 -14.73 6.15
C LEU A 212 -3.37 -13.33 6.50
N GLY A 213 -3.64 -12.86 7.72
CA GLY A 213 -3.21 -11.54 8.19
C GLY A 213 -4.03 -10.38 7.59
N ASP A 214 -3.49 -9.16 7.74
CA ASP A 214 -4.18 -7.91 7.35
C ASP A 214 -4.40 -7.75 5.84
N TRP A 215 -3.72 -8.56 5.01
CA TRP A 215 -3.78 -8.50 3.55
C TRP A 215 -4.89 -9.37 2.97
N GLY A 216 -5.30 -10.40 3.69
CA GLY A 216 -6.37 -11.30 3.27
C GLY A 216 -6.09 -11.96 1.92
N ALA A 217 -7.09 -11.91 1.02
CA ALA A 217 -7.00 -12.43 -0.35
C ALA A 217 -6.53 -11.31 -1.31
N ASP A 218 -5.25 -10.97 -1.27
CA ASP A 218 -4.64 -9.91 -2.07
C ASP A 218 -4.10 -10.36 -3.44
N GLY A 219 -4.00 -11.68 -3.65
CA GLY A 219 -3.47 -12.28 -4.87
C GLY A 219 -1.96 -12.44 -4.88
N ASP A 220 -1.28 -12.19 -3.75
CA ASP A 220 0.16 -12.41 -3.55
C ASP A 220 0.38 -13.58 -2.60
N PHE A 221 1.01 -14.66 -3.08
CA PHE A 221 1.35 -15.83 -2.27
C PHE A 221 2.58 -15.51 -1.41
N GLY A 222 2.39 -14.71 -0.35
CA GLY A 222 3.42 -14.38 0.62
C GLY A 222 3.49 -15.38 1.78
N ASP A 223 4.32 -15.06 2.79
CA ASP A 223 4.58 -15.91 3.96
C ASP A 223 3.30 -16.26 4.73
N ALA A 224 2.34 -15.34 4.85
CA ALA A 224 1.08 -15.58 5.53
C ALA A 224 0.24 -16.66 4.82
N THR A 225 0.21 -16.62 3.49
CA THR A 225 -0.45 -17.64 2.66
C THR A 225 0.25 -18.99 2.79
N GLU A 226 1.59 -19.01 2.75
CA GLU A 226 2.36 -20.27 2.94
C GLU A 226 2.11 -20.89 4.30
N ILE A 227 2.11 -20.10 5.36
CA ILE A 227 1.79 -20.57 6.73
C ILE A 227 0.36 -21.15 6.77
N GLY A 228 -0.61 -20.49 6.15
CA GLY A 228 -1.98 -20.97 6.02
C GLY A 228 -2.05 -22.33 5.33
N ILE A 229 -1.34 -22.48 4.20
CA ILE A 229 -1.26 -23.75 3.46
C ILE A 229 -0.60 -24.85 4.28
N ARG A 230 0.55 -24.61 4.91
CA ARG A 230 1.22 -25.61 5.76
C ARG A 230 0.33 -26.08 6.91
N ASN A 231 -0.40 -25.17 7.54
CA ASN A 231 -1.37 -25.49 8.60
C ASN A 231 -2.53 -26.33 8.06
N PHE A 232 -3.03 -25.99 6.87
CA PHE A 232 -4.06 -26.77 6.18
C PHE A 232 -3.57 -28.18 5.86
N GLN A 233 -2.41 -28.31 5.20
CA GLN A 233 -1.80 -29.58 4.84
C GLN A 233 -1.59 -30.47 6.06
N LYS A 234 -1.07 -29.92 7.17
CA LYS A 234 -0.90 -30.64 8.43
C LYS A 234 -2.23 -31.16 8.98
N LYS A 235 -3.28 -30.31 8.99
CA LYS A 235 -4.62 -30.70 9.44
C LYS A 235 -5.23 -31.80 8.59
N MET A 236 -5.01 -31.74 7.28
CA MET A 236 -5.52 -32.72 6.31
C MET A 236 -4.61 -33.95 6.16
N ARG A 237 -3.50 -34.03 6.93
CA ARG A 237 -2.50 -35.12 6.87
C ARG A 237 -1.88 -35.28 5.48
N LEU A 238 -1.72 -34.18 4.76
CA LEU A 238 -0.99 -34.14 3.48
C LEU A 238 0.50 -33.90 3.73
N GLU A 239 1.30 -34.01 2.68
CA GLU A 239 2.69 -33.56 2.69
C GLU A 239 2.74 -32.05 2.98
N VAL A 240 3.55 -31.63 3.98
CA VAL A 240 3.60 -30.25 4.46
C VAL A 240 4.75 -29.52 3.74
N ASP A 241 4.57 -29.28 2.44
CA ASP A 241 5.56 -28.62 1.57
C ASP A 241 5.28 -27.11 1.36
N GLY A 242 4.13 -26.62 1.79
CA GLY A 242 3.71 -25.23 1.61
C GLY A 242 3.31 -24.87 0.17
N GLN A 243 3.14 -25.89 -0.70
CA GLN A 243 2.74 -25.70 -2.08
C GLN A 243 1.31 -26.22 -2.30
N VAL A 244 0.62 -25.63 -3.28
CA VAL A 244 -0.73 -26.05 -3.64
C VAL A 244 -0.70 -26.72 -5.00
N GLY A 245 -0.52 -28.03 -4.96
CA GLY A 245 -0.71 -28.91 -6.09
C GLY A 245 -2.10 -29.55 -6.08
N PRO A 246 -2.39 -30.47 -7.04
CA PRO A 246 -3.72 -31.08 -7.19
C PRO A 246 -4.27 -31.73 -5.92
N LYS A 247 -3.42 -32.36 -5.12
CA LYS A 247 -3.84 -33.02 -3.87
C LYS A 247 -4.29 -32.00 -2.81
N THR A 248 -3.53 -30.92 -2.65
CA THR A 248 -3.86 -29.86 -1.69
C THR A 248 -5.12 -29.13 -2.12
N LEU A 249 -5.27 -28.86 -3.42
CA LEU A 249 -6.46 -28.20 -3.96
C LEU A 249 -7.70 -29.06 -3.78
N ALA A 250 -7.67 -30.34 -4.18
CA ALA A 250 -8.81 -31.25 -4.01
C ALA A 250 -9.26 -31.37 -2.55
N ALA A 251 -8.32 -31.46 -1.61
CA ALA A 251 -8.66 -31.50 -0.18
C ALA A 251 -9.29 -30.18 0.30
N LEU A 252 -8.88 -29.03 -0.25
CA LEU A 252 -9.46 -27.73 0.09
C LEU A 252 -10.88 -27.60 -0.47
N GLU A 253 -11.11 -28.04 -1.69
CA GLU A 253 -12.43 -28.12 -2.33
C GLU A 253 -13.39 -29.05 -1.54
N GLU A 254 -12.91 -30.20 -1.10
CA GLU A 254 -13.68 -31.14 -0.27
C GLU A 254 -14.10 -30.52 1.06
N VAL A 255 -13.18 -29.82 1.76
CA VAL A 255 -13.49 -29.12 3.01
C VAL A 255 -14.53 -28.02 2.80
N LEU A 256 -14.59 -27.43 1.63
CA LEU A 256 -15.52 -26.35 1.30
C LEU A 256 -16.83 -26.86 0.71
N ALA A 257 -16.90 -28.09 0.21
CA ALA A 257 -18.11 -28.65 -0.42
C ALA A 257 -19.34 -28.66 0.54
N ASP A 258 -19.09 -28.87 1.83
CA ASP A 258 -20.12 -28.88 2.86
C ASP A 258 -20.35 -27.49 3.53
N LYS A 259 -19.60 -26.47 3.11
CA LYS A 259 -19.79 -25.11 3.63
C LYS A 259 -20.64 -24.30 2.65
N PRO A 260 -21.66 -23.56 3.16
CA PRO A 260 -22.37 -22.64 2.27
C PRO A 260 -21.38 -21.65 1.67
N ALA A 261 -21.47 -21.42 0.37
CA ALA A 261 -20.64 -20.44 -0.34
C ALA A 261 -20.67 -19.13 0.44
N ILE A 262 -19.52 -18.68 0.94
CA ILE A 262 -19.42 -17.35 1.54
C ILE A 262 -19.60 -16.40 0.37
N ASN A 263 -20.74 -15.74 0.34
CA ASN A 263 -20.97 -14.62 -0.56
C ASN A 263 -19.91 -13.56 -0.21
N LEU A 264 -18.96 -13.26 -1.10
CA LEU A 264 -17.93 -12.22 -0.93
C LEU A 264 -18.53 -10.81 -0.85
N GLN A 265 -19.83 -10.71 -0.66
CA GLN A 265 -20.53 -9.47 -0.42
C GLN A 265 -19.95 -8.78 0.81
N GLN A 266 -19.60 -7.54 0.65
CA GLN A 266 -19.08 -6.72 1.75
C GLN A 266 -20.16 -5.76 2.26
N VAL A 267 -19.99 -5.30 3.49
CA VAL A 267 -20.86 -4.30 4.10
C VAL A 267 -20.04 -3.07 4.44
N LYS A 268 -20.38 -1.95 3.81
CA LYS A 268 -19.74 -0.66 4.07
C LYS A 268 -20.60 0.20 4.97
N ILE A 269 -19.98 0.88 5.92
CA ILE A 269 -20.64 1.85 6.78
C ILE A 269 -20.70 3.19 6.07
N ILE A 270 -21.90 3.70 5.77
CA ILE A 270 -22.11 4.87 4.90
C ILE A 270 -22.57 6.13 5.66
N ASN A 271 -23.48 6.01 6.60
CA ASN A 271 -24.19 7.13 7.23
C ASN A 271 -23.71 7.42 8.66
N GLY A 272 -22.39 7.67 8.85
CA GLY A 272 -21.81 7.93 10.17
C GLY A 272 -21.39 6.65 10.89
N ASN A 273 -20.94 6.78 12.13
CA ASN A 273 -20.58 5.64 12.96
C ASN A 273 -21.85 4.95 13.50
N CYS A 274 -21.79 3.63 13.66
CA CYS A 274 -22.88 2.87 14.27
C CYS A 274 -22.34 1.80 15.23
N TYR A 275 -23.22 1.30 16.12
CA TYR A 275 -22.86 0.21 17.00
C TYR A 275 -22.95 -1.14 16.28
N ILE A 276 -22.01 -2.02 16.60
CA ILE A 276 -22.06 -3.45 16.29
C ILE A 276 -22.83 -4.11 17.44
N ARG A 277 -23.90 -4.84 17.13
CA ARG A 277 -24.82 -5.41 18.10
C ARG A 277 -24.79 -6.94 18.09
N PRO A 278 -25.03 -7.61 19.22
CA PRO A 278 -25.14 -9.07 19.22
C PRO A 278 -26.38 -9.58 18.49
N GLU A 279 -27.45 -8.77 18.45
CA GLU A 279 -28.73 -9.06 17.81
C GLU A 279 -29.12 -7.93 16.84
N PRO A 280 -29.94 -8.20 15.81
CA PRO A 280 -30.38 -7.20 14.82
C PRO A 280 -31.42 -6.22 15.39
N ASN A 281 -31.10 -5.58 16.49
CA ASN A 281 -31.95 -4.59 17.15
C ASN A 281 -31.12 -3.61 18.00
N THR A 282 -31.76 -2.64 18.62
CA THR A 282 -31.09 -1.62 19.43
C THR A 282 -30.96 -2.00 20.92
N SER A 283 -31.44 -3.16 21.33
CA SER A 283 -31.36 -3.64 22.69
C SER A 283 -29.98 -4.26 22.99
N GLY A 284 -29.62 -4.32 24.25
CA GLY A 284 -28.40 -4.94 24.72
C GLY A 284 -27.16 -4.06 24.59
N LYS A 285 -26.07 -4.50 25.22
CA LYS A 285 -24.77 -3.83 25.20
C LYS A 285 -24.11 -4.02 23.80
N PRO A 286 -23.62 -2.95 23.17
CA PRO A 286 -22.89 -3.09 21.91
C PRO A 286 -21.62 -3.95 22.06
N LEU A 287 -21.31 -4.73 21.03
CA LEU A 287 -20.05 -5.47 20.89
C LEU A 287 -18.88 -4.53 20.54
N GLY A 288 -19.18 -3.48 19.79
CA GLY A 288 -18.19 -2.50 19.34
C GLY A 288 -18.85 -1.36 18.59
N THR A 289 -18.01 -0.55 17.94
CA THR A 289 -18.42 0.57 17.08
C THR A 289 -17.79 0.44 15.70
N ALA A 290 -18.63 0.39 14.67
CA ALA A 290 -18.22 0.47 13.27
C ALA A 290 -18.14 1.95 12.85
N LYS A 291 -17.03 2.34 12.25
CA LYS A 291 -16.76 3.74 11.82
C LYS A 291 -17.24 3.97 10.39
N LYS A 292 -17.65 5.19 10.07
CA LYS A 292 -17.97 5.59 8.69
C LYS A 292 -16.83 5.23 7.74
N ASN A 293 -17.17 4.69 6.58
CA ASN A 293 -16.30 4.16 5.53
C ASN A 293 -15.55 2.86 5.88
N GLN A 294 -15.73 2.29 7.06
CA GLN A 294 -15.21 0.97 7.39
C GLN A 294 -15.98 -0.09 6.59
N VAL A 295 -15.25 -1.11 6.14
CA VAL A 295 -15.76 -2.23 5.35
C VAL A 295 -15.57 -3.51 6.15
N PHE A 296 -16.59 -4.36 6.16
CA PHE A 296 -16.60 -5.65 6.84
C PHE A 296 -17.03 -6.75 5.88
N ASN A 297 -16.60 -7.97 6.13
CA ASN A 297 -17.15 -9.12 5.44
C ASN A 297 -18.63 -9.29 5.83
N TYR A 298 -19.47 -9.55 4.83
CA TYR A 298 -20.87 -9.85 5.06
C TYR A 298 -21.01 -11.25 5.68
N GLY A 299 -21.67 -11.33 6.82
CA GLY A 299 -21.85 -12.58 7.56
C GLY A 299 -22.93 -13.54 7.01
N GLY A 300 -23.34 -13.32 5.76
CA GLY A 300 -24.30 -14.21 5.06
C GLY A 300 -25.76 -14.02 5.41
N ASP A 301 -26.11 -13.03 6.25
CA ASP A 301 -27.49 -12.83 6.72
C ASP A 301 -27.88 -11.34 6.77
N THR A 302 -29.12 -11.06 6.38
CA THR A 302 -29.77 -9.75 6.58
C THR A 302 -31.13 -10.01 7.24
N SER A 303 -31.31 -9.42 8.39
CA SER A 303 -32.53 -9.62 9.16
C SER A 303 -33.76 -8.98 8.46
N GLU A 304 -34.97 -9.44 8.80
CA GLU A 304 -36.24 -8.92 8.25
C GLU A 304 -36.40 -7.40 8.48
N ASN A 305 -35.82 -6.86 9.55
CA ASN A 305 -35.82 -5.43 9.84
C ASN A 305 -34.63 -4.66 9.24
N GLY A 306 -33.91 -5.29 8.29
CA GLY A 306 -32.90 -4.65 7.46
C GLY A 306 -31.53 -4.44 8.14
N TRP A 307 -31.18 -5.23 9.15
CA TRP A 307 -29.83 -5.22 9.71
C TRP A 307 -28.94 -6.19 8.93
N ASN A 308 -27.68 -5.80 8.67
CA ASN A 308 -26.70 -6.62 8.01
C ASN A 308 -25.81 -7.30 9.04
N ARG A 309 -25.63 -8.61 8.94
CA ARG A 309 -24.68 -9.37 9.72
C ARG A 309 -23.28 -9.13 9.17
N ILE A 310 -22.33 -8.83 10.02
CA ILE A 310 -20.94 -8.57 9.65
C ILE A 310 -19.98 -9.41 10.51
N GLU A 311 -18.85 -9.76 9.95
CA GLU A 311 -17.71 -10.27 10.70
C GLU A 311 -16.87 -9.08 11.15
N TYR A 312 -16.89 -8.75 12.46
CA TYR A 312 -16.22 -7.58 13.02
C TYR A 312 -14.85 -7.90 13.62
N GLU A 313 -14.61 -9.16 13.97
CA GLU A 313 -13.33 -9.78 14.32
C GLU A 313 -13.31 -11.19 13.75
N THR A 314 -12.14 -11.80 13.59
CA THR A 314 -12.00 -13.13 12.98
C THR A 314 -12.94 -14.16 13.61
N ASN A 315 -13.88 -14.68 12.84
CA ASN A 315 -14.95 -15.60 13.28
C ASN A 315 -15.89 -15.05 14.35
N GLN A 316 -15.91 -13.73 14.59
CA GLN A 316 -16.85 -13.07 15.47
C GLN A 316 -17.84 -12.25 14.66
N PHE A 317 -19.12 -12.52 14.86
CA PHE A 317 -20.19 -11.89 14.09
C PHE A 317 -21.03 -10.97 14.97
N GLY A 318 -21.49 -9.89 14.36
CA GLY A 318 -22.42 -8.95 14.95
C GLY A 318 -23.29 -8.31 13.88
N TRP A 319 -24.20 -7.44 14.28
CA TRP A 319 -25.17 -6.81 13.42
C TRP A 319 -24.96 -5.30 13.35
N VAL A 320 -25.03 -4.73 12.15
CA VAL A 320 -25.06 -3.29 11.91
C VAL A 320 -26.35 -2.92 11.18
N SER A 321 -26.95 -1.80 11.57
CA SER A 321 -28.23 -1.37 10.98
C SER A 321 -28.04 -0.97 9.51
N GLY A 322 -28.93 -1.42 8.64
CA GLY A 322 -28.98 -1.03 7.23
C GLY A 322 -29.23 0.47 6.99
N LYS A 323 -29.66 1.23 8.02
CA LYS A 323 -29.68 2.70 7.94
C LYS A 323 -28.29 3.32 7.87
N TYR A 324 -27.27 2.61 8.38
CA TYR A 324 -25.88 3.05 8.45
C TYR A 324 -24.96 2.24 7.56
N SER A 325 -25.45 1.20 6.90
CA SER A 325 -24.61 0.28 6.12
C SER A 325 -25.28 -0.12 4.80
N GLU A 326 -24.48 -0.39 3.82
CA GLU A 326 -24.90 -0.96 2.53
C GLU A 326 -24.06 -2.18 2.17
N LYS A 327 -24.64 -3.12 1.45
CA LYS A 327 -23.97 -4.28 0.84
C LYS A 327 -23.51 -3.93 -0.57
N PHE A 328 -22.34 -4.43 -0.97
CA PHE A 328 -21.80 -4.22 -2.32
C PHE A 328 -20.92 -5.39 -2.76
#